data_5b5a7c4b8c3ea8bdca2c9f8ab10ecb59
#
_entry.id   5b5a7c4b8c3ea8bdca2c9f8ab10ecb59
#
_cell.length_a   1.000
_cell.length_b   1.000
_cell.length_c   1.000
_cell.angle_alpha   90.00
_cell.angle_beta   90.00
_cell.angle_gamma   90.00
#
_symmetry.space_group_name_H-M   'P 1'
#
loop_
_entity.id
_entity.type
_entity.pdbx_description
1 polymer ?
#
loop_
_entity_poly.entity_id
_entity_poly.type
_entity_poly.pdbx_seq_one_letter_code
_entity_poly.pdbx_strand_id
1 'polypeptide(L)'
;MDKLVGLCLLISLIIVLIVFWNMGSNIHSVLIYQEASAHFYGVPVLQNKTAGDYKIVFQPYPTIPIAGDNSTKINISILGKDGKNINAVFSSLIIKSKDTGEIIKRFPYGFYEFSDMTFSYTFPKVGTYLLTLESKINGDPTYSQNPLLVDLELPVGDGIYSLTLAQSLIFYLIVAVAIIVAITFYLRSRK
;
A
#
# COMPACT_ATOMS: atom_id res chain seq x y z
N MET A 1 -28.29 -31.12 31.08
CA MET A 1 -28.01 -29.65 31.14
C MET A 1 -26.59 -29.38 30.71
N ASP A 2 -25.63 -30.27 31.02
CA ASP A 2 -24.18 -30.11 30.71
C ASP A 2 -23.85 -30.19 29.21
N LYS A 3 -24.63 -30.94 28.43
CA LYS A 3 -24.41 -31.06 26.96
C LYS A 3 -24.66 -29.74 26.21
N LEU A 4 -25.60 -28.91 26.69
CA LEU A 4 -25.93 -27.64 26.05
C LEU A 4 -24.83 -26.59 26.30
N VAL A 5 -24.25 -26.58 27.50
CA VAL A 5 -23.12 -25.71 27.86
C VAL A 5 -21.88 -26.09 27.05
N GLY A 6 -21.61 -27.39 26.92
CA GLY A 6 -20.50 -27.87 26.09
C GLY A 6 -20.67 -27.50 24.62
N LEU A 7 -21.89 -27.56 24.07
CA LEU A 7 -22.18 -27.16 22.70
C LEU A 7 -21.95 -25.66 22.47
N CYS A 8 -22.41 -24.79 23.41
CA CYS A 8 -22.19 -23.33 23.31
C CYS A 8 -20.71 -22.96 23.39
N LEU A 9 -19.92 -23.62 24.24
CA LEU A 9 -18.47 -23.39 24.32
C LEU A 9 -17.76 -23.83 23.05
N LEU A 10 -18.17 -24.97 22.47
CA LEU A 10 -17.60 -25.45 21.21
C LEU A 10 -17.89 -24.50 20.04
N ILE A 11 -19.12 -24.00 19.94
CA ILE A 11 -19.50 -23.00 18.92
C ILE A 11 -18.72 -21.71 19.09
N SER A 12 -18.55 -21.21 20.31
CA SER A 12 -17.75 -20.01 20.60
C SER A 12 -16.30 -20.20 20.19
N LEU A 13 -15.72 -21.37 20.46
CA LEU A 13 -14.33 -21.68 20.08
C LEU A 13 -14.17 -21.72 18.56
N ILE A 14 -15.12 -22.33 17.85
CA ILE A 14 -15.12 -22.40 16.37
C ILE A 14 -15.21 -21.00 15.76
N ILE A 15 -16.08 -20.14 16.29
CA ILE A 15 -16.21 -18.74 15.82
C ILE A 15 -14.87 -17.98 16.01
N VAL A 16 -14.23 -18.13 17.17
CA VAL A 16 -12.93 -17.50 17.45
C VAL A 16 -11.87 -18.02 16.47
N LEU A 17 -11.81 -19.32 16.21
CA LEU A 17 -10.86 -19.90 15.28
C LEU A 17 -11.09 -19.42 13.83
N ILE A 18 -12.35 -19.30 13.39
CA ILE A 18 -12.67 -18.76 12.06
C ILE A 18 -12.25 -17.29 11.93
N VAL A 19 -12.46 -16.49 12.98
CA VAL A 19 -12.04 -15.09 12.99
C VAL A 19 -10.50 -14.99 12.94
N PHE A 20 -9.78 -15.79 13.74
CA PHE A 20 -8.31 -15.85 13.69
C PHE A 20 -7.78 -16.31 12.33
N TRP A 21 -8.42 -17.31 11.70
CA TRP A 21 -8.07 -17.77 10.37
C TRP A 21 -8.22 -16.69 9.30
N ASN A 22 -9.33 -15.95 9.32
CA ASN A 22 -9.56 -14.82 8.40
C ASN A 22 -8.61 -13.63 8.66
N MET A 23 -8.23 -13.37 9.90
CA MET A 23 -7.23 -12.35 10.22
C MET A 23 -5.82 -12.77 9.75
N GLY A 24 -5.44 -14.04 9.92
CA GLY A 24 -4.14 -14.56 9.50
C GLY A 24 -3.96 -14.49 7.97
N SER A 25 -4.98 -14.74 7.18
CA SER A 25 -4.92 -14.65 5.72
C SER A 25 -4.73 -13.21 5.20
N ASN A 26 -5.22 -12.21 5.92
CA ASN A 26 -5.02 -10.81 5.56
C ASN A 26 -3.66 -10.24 6.01
N ILE A 27 -3.02 -10.83 7.04
CA ILE A 27 -1.69 -10.40 7.50
C ILE A 27 -0.59 -10.91 6.55
N HIS A 28 -0.75 -12.09 5.95
CA HIS A 28 0.21 -12.64 4.99
C HIS A 28 0.38 -11.79 3.72
N SER A 29 -0.63 -11.07 3.29
CA SER A 29 -0.53 -10.19 2.11
C SER A 29 0.27 -8.90 2.38
N VAL A 30 0.47 -8.52 3.64
CA VAL A 30 1.21 -7.30 4.03
C VAL A 30 2.71 -7.57 4.24
N LEU A 31 3.11 -8.82 4.51
CA LEU A 31 4.49 -9.15 4.91
C LEU A 31 5.42 -9.60 3.75
N ILE A 32 4.92 -9.75 2.53
CA ILE A 32 5.72 -10.29 1.40
C ILE A 32 6.52 -9.20 0.65
N TYR A 33 6.44 -7.91 1.03
CA TYR A 33 7.06 -6.82 0.26
C TYR A 33 8.35 -6.26 0.88
N GLN A 34 9.16 -7.07 1.51
CA GLN A 34 10.40 -6.60 2.14
C GLN A 34 11.67 -7.12 1.47
N GLU A 35 11.81 -6.90 0.14
CA GLU A 35 13.09 -7.02 -0.56
C GLU A 35 13.21 -6.03 -1.72
N ALA A 36 13.40 -4.77 -1.40
CA ALA A 36 14.11 -3.83 -2.26
C ALA A 36 14.65 -2.72 -1.37
N SER A 37 15.96 -2.67 -1.17
CA SER A 37 16.60 -1.55 -0.50
C SER A 37 16.64 -0.34 -1.46
N ALA A 38 15.50 0.29 -1.66
CA ALA A 38 15.47 1.65 -2.16
C ALA A 38 15.80 2.58 -0.99
N HIS A 39 16.35 3.74 -1.28
CA HIS A 39 16.83 4.70 -0.27
C HIS A 39 15.71 5.30 0.62
N PHE A 40 14.46 5.06 0.30
CA PHE A 40 13.31 5.47 1.12
C PHE A 40 13.06 4.44 2.25
N TYR A 41 13.98 4.38 3.21
CA TYR A 41 13.91 3.46 4.34
C TYR A 41 12.60 3.60 5.11
N GLY A 42 11.96 2.46 5.39
CA GLY A 42 10.72 2.41 6.17
C GLY A 42 9.44 2.70 5.36
N VAL A 43 9.53 3.03 4.07
CA VAL A 43 8.37 3.15 3.20
C VAL A 43 8.15 1.84 2.44
N PRO A 44 6.97 1.20 2.56
CA PRO A 44 6.69 -0.03 1.84
C PRO A 44 6.76 0.15 0.32
N VAL A 45 7.28 -0.86 -0.38
CA VAL A 45 7.28 -0.89 -1.85
C VAL A 45 5.89 -1.29 -2.32
N LEU A 46 5.23 -0.42 -3.12
CA LEU A 46 3.95 -0.74 -3.74
C LEU A 46 4.13 -1.55 -5.02
N GLN A 47 5.09 -1.16 -5.87
CA GLN A 47 5.36 -1.84 -7.14
C GLN A 47 6.85 -1.87 -7.45
N ASN A 48 7.27 -2.96 -8.09
CA ASN A 48 8.55 -3.08 -8.77
C ASN A 48 8.29 -3.40 -10.25
N LYS A 49 8.91 -2.65 -11.16
CA LYS A 49 8.84 -2.92 -12.59
C LYS A 49 10.23 -2.95 -13.20
N THR A 50 10.41 -3.80 -14.19
CA THR A 50 11.65 -3.84 -14.97
C THR A 50 11.38 -3.23 -16.34
N ALA A 51 12.25 -2.34 -16.78
CA ALA A 51 12.22 -1.74 -18.10
C ALA A 51 13.65 -1.69 -18.67
N GLY A 52 13.91 -2.46 -19.69
CA GLY A 52 15.27 -2.69 -20.19
C GLY A 52 16.16 -3.28 -19.10
N ASP A 53 17.29 -2.63 -18.86
CA ASP A 53 18.28 -3.04 -17.87
C ASP A 53 18.04 -2.43 -16.47
N TYR A 54 16.91 -1.74 -16.28
CA TYR A 54 16.62 -0.98 -15.08
C TYR A 54 15.45 -1.57 -14.32
N LYS A 55 15.54 -1.50 -12.97
CA LYS A 55 14.47 -1.83 -12.05
C LYS A 55 13.90 -0.55 -11.47
N ILE A 56 12.62 -0.33 -11.63
CA ILE A 56 11.89 0.82 -11.10
C ILE A 56 11.19 0.38 -9.83
N VAL A 57 11.50 1.07 -8.71
CA VAL A 57 10.92 0.83 -7.38
C VAL A 57 9.99 1.98 -7.07
N PHE A 58 8.73 1.66 -6.78
CA PHE A 58 7.69 2.64 -6.47
C PHE A 58 7.21 2.50 -5.04
N GLN A 59 7.37 3.57 -4.26
CA GLN A 59 7.12 3.63 -2.82
C GLN A 59 6.32 4.89 -2.45
N PRO A 60 5.02 4.96 -2.75
CA PRO A 60 4.21 6.10 -2.34
C PRO A 60 4.05 6.15 -0.82
N TYR A 61 3.96 7.36 -0.27
CA TYR A 61 3.65 7.58 1.14
C TYR A 61 2.50 8.58 1.30
N PRO A 62 1.42 8.19 1.98
CA PRO A 62 1.12 6.84 2.46
C PRO A 62 0.99 5.85 1.29
N THR A 63 1.11 4.53 1.55
CA THR A 63 1.06 3.48 0.52
C THR A 63 -0.23 3.53 -0.30
N ILE A 64 -1.34 3.88 0.36
CA ILE A 64 -2.62 4.21 -0.28
C ILE A 64 -2.92 5.65 0.12
N PRO A 65 -2.67 6.63 -0.77
CA PRO A 65 -3.01 8.02 -0.52
C PRO A 65 -4.51 8.23 -0.30
N ILE A 66 -4.83 9.27 0.43
CA ILE A 66 -6.21 9.69 0.68
C ILE A 66 -6.54 10.88 -0.22
N ALA A 67 -7.70 10.84 -0.86
CA ALA A 67 -8.16 11.95 -1.69
C ALA A 67 -8.30 13.24 -0.86
N GLY A 68 -7.77 14.34 -1.38
CA GLY A 68 -7.74 15.63 -0.69
C GLY A 68 -6.59 15.82 0.31
N ASP A 69 -5.83 14.75 0.64
CA ASP A 69 -4.68 14.86 1.54
C ASP A 69 -3.46 15.41 0.79
N ASN A 70 -2.85 16.46 1.35
CA ASN A 70 -1.67 17.12 0.80
C ASN A 70 -0.34 16.51 1.28
N SER A 71 -0.37 15.48 2.10
CA SER A 71 0.83 14.80 2.63
C SER A 71 1.42 13.78 1.65
N THR A 72 0.72 13.45 0.56
CA THR A 72 1.14 12.38 -0.36
C THR A 72 2.48 12.69 -1.02
N LYS A 73 3.40 11.73 -0.89
CA LYS A 73 4.70 11.69 -1.56
C LYS A 73 4.73 10.50 -2.52
N ILE A 74 5.07 10.77 -3.75
CA ILE A 74 5.26 9.77 -4.81
C ILE A 74 6.76 9.55 -4.91
N ASN A 75 7.26 8.48 -4.30
CA ASN A 75 8.69 8.15 -4.29
C ASN A 75 8.97 7.09 -5.34
N ILE A 76 9.94 7.35 -6.19
CA ILE A 76 10.36 6.45 -7.27
C ILE A 76 11.88 6.39 -7.30
N SER A 77 12.44 5.18 -7.39
CA SER A 77 13.86 4.95 -7.58
C SER A 77 14.10 4.16 -8.87
N ILE A 78 15.18 4.48 -9.60
CA ILE A 78 15.63 3.70 -10.74
C ILE A 78 16.95 3.03 -10.37
N LEU A 79 16.95 1.71 -10.35
CA LEU A 79 18.12 0.89 -10.00
C LEU A 79 18.72 0.26 -11.26
N GLY A 80 20.03 0.22 -11.31
CA GLY A 80 20.76 -0.53 -12.32
C GLY A 80 20.72 -2.04 -12.09
N LYS A 81 21.38 -2.80 -12.96
CA LYS A 81 21.50 -4.28 -12.86
C LYS A 81 22.12 -4.76 -11.54
N ASP A 82 22.98 -3.95 -10.96
CA ASP A 82 23.64 -4.22 -9.67
C ASP A 82 22.77 -3.91 -8.45
N GLY A 83 21.52 -3.46 -8.69
CA GLY A 83 20.57 -3.09 -7.62
C GLY A 83 20.86 -1.75 -6.95
N LYS A 84 21.82 -0.98 -7.47
CA LYS A 84 22.14 0.34 -6.96
C LYS A 84 21.46 1.44 -7.76
N ASN A 85 21.28 2.59 -7.14
CA ASN A 85 20.81 3.78 -7.82
C ASN A 85 21.75 4.15 -8.97
N ILE A 86 21.16 4.57 -10.08
CA ILE A 86 21.92 5.14 -11.18
C ILE A 86 22.12 6.65 -10.99
N ASN A 87 23.13 7.20 -11.62
CA ASN A 87 23.46 8.61 -11.52
C ASN A 87 22.94 9.41 -12.73
N ALA A 88 22.69 10.71 -12.50
CA ALA A 88 22.42 11.68 -13.54
C ALA A 88 21.24 11.33 -14.46
N VAL A 89 20.05 11.32 -13.90
CA VAL A 89 18.79 11.10 -14.64
C VAL A 89 17.99 12.40 -14.79
N PHE A 90 17.36 12.58 -15.95
CA PHE A 90 16.37 13.62 -16.17
C PHE A 90 14.99 12.97 -16.24
N SER A 91 14.12 13.25 -15.28
CA SER A 91 12.83 12.58 -15.18
C SER A 91 11.67 13.55 -15.10
N SER A 92 10.57 13.14 -15.70
CA SER A 92 9.24 13.78 -15.67
C SER A 92 8.24 12.74 -15.18
N LEU A 93 7.19 13.19 -14.51
CA LEU A 93 6.07 12.33 -14.08
C LEU A 93 4.76 12.90 -14.62
N ILE A 94 3.97 12.03 -15.24
CA ILE A 94 2.63 12.36 -15.73
C ILE A 94 1.62 11.55 -14.92
N ILE A 95 0.64 12.24 -14.35
CA ILE A 95 -0.47 11.62 -13.64
C ILE A 95 -1.71 11.68 -14.52
N LYS A 96 -2.33 10.52 -14.76
CA LYS A 96 -3.55 10.36 -15.53
C LYS A 96 -4.63 9.68 -14.69
N SER A 97 -5.89 9.98 -14.97
CA SER A 97 -7.00 9.13 -14.51
C SER A 97 -6.93 7.81 -15.26
N LYS A 98 -6.96 6.67 -14.57
CA LYS A 98 -6.96 5.35 -15.22
C LYS A 98 -8.28 5.12 -15.98
N ASP A 99 -9.38 5.64 -15.46
CA ASP A 99 -10.72 5.42 -16.01
C ASP A 99 -10.97 6.21 -17.31
N THR A 100 -10.48 7.47 -17.37
CA THR A 100 -10.73 8.36 -18.49
C THR A 100 -9.53 8.55 -19.41
N GLY A 101 -8.32 8.21 -18.95
CA GLY A 101 -7.05 8.51 -19.64
C GLY A 101 -6.68 10.00 -19.64
N GLU A 102 -7.46 10.86 -18.99
CA GLU A 102 -7.22 12.30 -18.91
C GLU A 102 -5.95 12.59 -18.13
N ILE A 103 -5.10 13.48 -18.66
CA ILE A 103 -3.92 13.97 -17.96
C ILE A 103 -4.35 14.99 -16.91
N ILE A 104 -4.11 14.65 -15.66
CA ILE A 104 -4.48 15.49 -14.51
C ILE A 104 -3.32 16.41 -14.13
N LYS A 105 -2.09 15.87 -14.18
CA LYS A 105 -0.89 16.64 -13.82
C LYS A 105 0.30 16.15 -14.63
N ARG A 106 1.14 17.09 -15.03
CA ARG A 106 2.48 16.82 -15.56
C ARG A 106 3.49 17.59 -14.72
N PHE A 107 4.45 16.86 -14.16
CA PHE A 107 5.65 17.44 -13.57
C PHE A 107 6.68 17.61 -14.68
N PRO A 108 7.33 18.77 -14.79
CA PRO A 108 8.36 18.99 -15.82
C PRO A 108 9.56 18.08 -15.58
N TYR A 109 10.40 17.93 -16.59
CA TYR A 109 11.70 17.26 -16.43
C TYR A 109 12.54 17.97 -15.36
N GLY A 110 12.98 17.21 -14.37
CA GLY A 110 13.94 17.60 -13.36
C GLY A 110 15.23 16.79 -13.47
N PHE A 111 16.34 17.35 -13.09
CA PHE A 111 17.59 16.64 -12.93
C PHE A 111 17.70 16.03 -11.54
N TYR A 112 18.08 14.76 -11.48
CA TYR A 112 18.32 14.01 -10.25
C TYR A 112 19.73 13.42 -10.31
N GLU A 113 20.57 13.85 -9.38
CA GLU A 113 21.96 13.37 -9.29
C GLU A 113 22.00 11.86 -9.01
N PHE A 114 21.17 11.42 -8.10
CA PHE A 114 20.83 10.03 -7.85
C PHE A 114 19.39 9.79 -8.31
N SER A 115 19.08 8.59 -8.74
CA SER A 115 17.78 8.27 -9.33
C SER A 115 16.64 8.12 -8.31
N ASP A 116 16.77 8.68 -7.12
CA ASP A 116 15.71 8.80 -6.11
C ASP A 116 14.93 10.08 -6.34
N MET A 117 13.66 9.95 -6.64
CA MET A 117 12.76 11.05 -6.98
C MET A 117 11.58 11.10 -6.04
N THR A 118 11.21 12.30 -5.58
CA THR A 118 10.01 12.52 -4.79
C THR A 118 9.16 13.62 -5.42
N PHE A 119 7.90 13.27 -5.75
CA PHE A 119 6.92 14.21 -6.22
C PHE A 119 5.82 14.36 -5.17
N SER A 120 5.42 15.60 -4.87
CA SER A 120 4.30 15.87 -3.95
C SER A 120 3.05 16.19 -4.76
N TYR A 121 1.94 15.51 -4.46
CA TYR A 121 0.69 15.76 -5.16
C TYR A 121 -0.52 15.46 -4.27
N THR A 122 -1.54 16.32 -4.37
CA THR A 122 -2.85 16.11 -3.72
C THR A 122 -3.82 15.54 -4.75
N PHE A 123 -4.21 14.29 -4.59
CA PHE A 123 -5.15 13.63 -5.47
C PHE A 123 -6.57 14.16 -5.22
N PRO A 124 -7.28 14.67 -6.23
CA PRO A 124 -8.55 15.36 -6.01
C PRO A 124 -9.71 14.41 -5.71
N LYS A 125 -9.62 13.15 -6.14
CA LYS A 125 -10.72 12.17 -6.05
C LYS A 125 -10.19 10.78 -5.71
N VAL A 126 -11.05 9.96 -5.14
CA VAL A 126 -10.85 8.51 -4.99
C VAL A 126 -10.82 7.85 -6.36
N GLY A 127 -9.99 6.83 -6.54
CA GLY A 127 -9.88 6.09 -7.79
C GLY A 127 -8.47 5.56 -8.02
N THR A 128 -8.25 4.95 -9.17
CA THR A 128 -6.92 4.50 -9.60
C THR A 128 -6.32 5.48 -10.59
N TYR A 129 -5.11 5.89 -10.33
CA TYR A 129 -4.33 6.78 -11.18
C TYR A 129 -3.22 6.01 -11.87
N LEU A 130 -2.95 6.36 -13.13
CA LEU A 130 -1.83 5.88 -13.90
C LEU A 130 -0.74 6.95 -13.88
N LEU A 131 0.43 6.57 -13.36
CA LEU A 131 1.59 7.44 -13.27
C LEU A 131 2.61 6.99 -14.32
N THR A 132 2.81 7.79 -15.36
CA THR A 132 3.82 7.51 -16.39
C THR A 132 5.11 8.24 -16.01
N LEU A 133 6.13 7.48 -15.62
CA LEU A 133 7.49 7.98 -15.46
C LEU A 133 8.17 8.04 -16.83
N GLU A 134 8.71 9.19 -17.18
CA GLU A 134 9.56 9.41 -18.35
C GLU A 134 10.96 9.75 -17.87
N SER A 135 11.97 8.92 -18.17
CA SER A 135 13.33 9.14 -17.67
C SER A 135 14.38 9.04 -18.79
N LYS A 136 15.15 10.09 -18.95
CA LYS A 136 16.37 10.08 -19.77
C LYS A 136 17.56 9.77 -18.89
N ILE A 137 18.34 8.76 -19.29
CA ILE A 137 19.44 8.25 -18.49
C ILE A 137 20.75 8.70 -19.17
N ASN A 138 21.50 9.54 -18.47
CA ASN A 138 22.76 10.05 -18.99
C ASN A 138 23.76 8.91 -19.14
N GLY A 139 24.46 8.87 -20.28
CA GLY A 139 25.44 7.82 -20.58
C GLY A 139 24.85 6.52 -21.12
N ASP A 140 23.52 6.35 -21.13
CA ASP A 140 22.88 5.21 -21.77
C ASP A 140 22.52 5.54 -23.21
N PRO A 141 23.09 4.83 -24.23
CA PRO A 141 22.84 5.12 -25.64
C PRO A 141 21.36 4.93 -26.03
N THR A 142 20.63 4.07 -25.35
CA THR A 142 19.22 3.78 -25.63
C THR A 142 18.30 4.86 -25.06
N TYR A 143 18.56 5.27 -23.80
CA TYR A 143 17.64 6.11 -23.03
C TYR A 143 18.11 7.56 -22.83
N SER A 144 19.22 7.96 -23.47
CA SER A 144 19.66 9.37 -23.46
C SER A 144 18.81 10.25 -24.39
N GLN A 145 18.39 9.72 -25.52
CA GLN A 145 17.56 10.44 -26.52
C GLN A 145 16.07 10.05 -26.38
N ASN A 146 15.78 8.77 -26.32
CA ASN A 146 14.42 8.24 -26.15
C ASN A 146 14.21 7.92 -24.69
N PRO A 147 13.25 8.58 -23.99
CA PRO A 147 13.07 8.34 -22.57
C PRO A 147 12.62 6.91 -22.30
N LEU A 148 13.13 6.33 -21.21
CA LEU A 148 12.56 5.15 -20.58
C LEU A 148 11.15 5.51 -20.10
N LEU A 149 10.14 4.74 -20.54
CA LEU A 149 8.74 4.95 -20.18
C LEU A 149 8.27 3.82 -19.26
N VAL A 150 7.74 4.15 -18.09
CA VAL A 150 7.22 3.17 -17.16
C VAL A 150 5.90 3.66 -16.56
N ASP A 151 4.87 2.84 -16.72
CA ASP A 151 3.56 3.10 -16.12
C ASP A 151 3.45 2.40 -14.76
N LEU A 152 3.04 3.15 -13.74
CA LEU A 152 2.83 2.71 -12.37
C LEU A 152 1.37 2.98 -12.00
N GLU A 153 0.76 2.10 -11.23
CA GLU A 153 -0.62 2.28 -10.78
C GLU A 153 -0.64 2.70 -9.31
N LEU A 154 -1.45 3.70 -9.00
CA LEU A 154 -1.63 4.20 -7.64
C LEU A 154 -3.10 4.24 -7.28
N PRO A 155 -3.57 3.34 -6.40
CA PRO A 155 -4.90 3.45 -5.84
C PRO A 155 -4.94 4.60 -4.82
N VAL A 156 -5.97 5.43 -4.89
CA VAL A 156 -6.26 6.53 -3.96
C VAL A 156 -7.58 6.25 -3.28
N GLY A 157 -7.58 6.19 -1.97
CA GLY A 157 -8.74 5.90 -1.13
C GLY A 157 -9.41 7.15 -0.56
N ASP A 158 -10.49 6.92 0.17
CA ASP A 158 -11.24 7.94 0.91
C ASP A 158 -10.83 8.06 2.38
N GLY A 159 -9.82 7.28 2.80
CA GLY A 159 -9.36 7.22 4.20
C GLY A 159 -10.19 6.31 5.11
N ILE A 160 -11.29 5.76 4.62
CA ILE A 160 -12.20 4.92 5.44
C ILE A 160 -11.54 3.57 5.76
N TYR A 161 -10.59 3.11 4.96
CA TYR A 161 -9.93 1.81 5.19
C TYR A 161 -9.18 1.72 6.52
N SER A 162 -8.58 2.80 7.00
CA SER A 162 -7.94 2.82 8.33
C SER A 162 -8.97 2.83 9.47
N LEU A 163 -10.11 3.49 9.25
CA LEU A 163 -11.21 3.54 10.21
C LEU A 163 -11.96 2.21 10.29
N THR A 164 -12.17 1.52 9.15
CA THR A 164 -12.87 0.21 9.15
C THR A 164 -12.09 -0.88 9.86
N LEU A 165 -10.75 -0.91 9.77
CA LEU A 165 -9.93 -1.84 10.56
C LEU A 165 -10.03 -1.53 12.06
N ALA A 166 -9.90 -0.26 12.46
CA ALA A 166 -10.03 0.13 13.86
C ALA A 166 -11.46 -0.10 14.38
N GLN A 167 -12.47 0.23 13.59
CA GLN A 167 -13.88 -0.01 13.94
C GLN A 167 -14.20 -1.50 14.04
N SER A 168 -13.69 -2.34 13.14
CA SER A 168 -13.89 -3.78 13.23
C SER A 168 -13.21 -4.38 14.45
N LEU A 169 -12.01 -3.94 14.81
CA LEU A 169 -11.33 -4.35 16.05
C LEU A 169 -12.11 -3.95 17.31
N ILE A 170 -12.64 -2.73 17.35
CA ILE A 170 -13.49 -2.26 18.46
C ILE A 170 -14.76 -3.08 18.52
N PHE A 171 -15.41 -3.35 17.40
CA PHE A 171 -16.62 -4.19 17.36
C PHE A 171 -16.36 -5.60 17.89
N TYR A 172 -15.27 -6.26 17.46
CA TYR A 172 -14.91 -7.59 17.96
C TYR A 172 -14.57 -7.58 19.46
N LEU A 173 -13.92 -6.53 19.95
CA LEU A 173 -13.64 -6.37 21.36
C LEU A 173 -14.94 -6.26 22.17
N ILE A 174 -15.91 -5.46 21.71
CA ILE A 174 -17.22 -5.30 22.39
C ILE A 174 -17.96 -6.64 22.43
N VAL A 175 -17.99 -7.38 21.32
CA VAL A 175 -18.63 -8.70 21.24
C VAL A 175 -17.96 -9.69 22.19
N ALA A 176 -16.63 -9.74 22.26
CA ALA A 176 -15.88 -10.61 23.16
C ALA A 176 -16.18 -10.28 24.64
N VAL A 177 -16.22 -9.00 25.01
CA VAL A 177 -16.57 -8.56 26.37
C VAL A 177 -18.02 -8.93 26.72
N ALA A 178 -18.96 -8.74 25.79
CA ALA A 178 -20.35 -9.12 26.00
C ALA A 178 -20.52 -10.64 26.26
N ILE A 179 -19.78 -11.48 25.52
CA ILE A 179 -19.77 -12.93 25.73
C ILE A 179 -19.22 -13.29 27.12
N ILE A 180 -18.10 -12.68 27.53
CA ILE A 180 -17.48 -12.92 28.84
C ILE A 180 -18.45 -12.53 29.99
N VAL A 181 -19.12 -11.37 29.85
CA VAL A 181 -20.13 -10.93 30.84
C VAL A 181 -21.29 -11.89 30.90
N ALA A 182 -21.82 -12.34 29.77
CA ALA A 182 -22.91 -13.31 29.70
C ALA A 182 -22.53 -14.65 30.34
N ILE A 183 -21.33 -15.16 30.10
CA ILE A 183 -20.82 -16.40 30.71
C ILE A 183 -20.66 -16.22 32.22
N THR A 184 -20.07 -15.13 32.68
CA THR A 184 -19.90 -14.85 34.14
C THR A 184 -21.23 -14.71 34.87
N PHE A 185 -22.21 -14.02 34.27
CA PHE A 185 -23.55 -13.90 34.84
C PHE A 185 -24.23 -15.27 34.91
N TYR A 186 -24.16 -16.08 33.88
CA TYR A 186 -24.72 -17.42 33.85
C TYR A 186 -24.10 -18.35 34.92
N LEU A 187 -22.79 -18.31 35.09
CA LEU A 187 -22.10 -19.12 36.10
C LEU A 187 -22.45 -18.65 37.56
N ARG A 188 -22.70 -17.36 37.72
CA ARG A 188 -23.07 -16.79 39.06
C ARG A 188 -24.53 -17.07 39.41
N SER A 189 -25.44 -17.16 38.45
CA SER A 189 -26.87 -17.46 38.68
C SER A 189 -27.13 -18.93 39.02
N ARG A 190 -26.10 -19.80 38.90
CA ARG A 190 -26.17 -21.23 39.21
C ARG A 190 -25.68 -21.57 40.64
N LYS A 191 -25.14 -20.61 41.39
CA LYS A 191 -24.76 -20.77 42.81
C LYS A 191 -25.86 -20.26 43.69
#